data_4a615446d5aaa527587168fe6fd645bb
#
_entry.id   4a615446d5aaa527587168fe6fd645bb
#
_cell.length_a   1.000
_cell.length_b   1.000
_cell.length_c   1.000
_cell.angle_alpha   90.00
_cell.angle_beta   90.00
_cell.angle_gamma   90.00
#
_symmetry.space_group_name_H-M   'P 1'
#
loop_
_entity.id
_entity.type
_entity.pdbx_description
1 polymer ?
#
loop_
_entity_poly.entity_id
_entity_poly.type
_entity_poly.pdbx_seq_one_letter_code
_entity_poly.pdbx_strand_id
1 'polypeptide(L)'
;YLHNHTRMLFASIWIFTLGLSWQKGAEFFMKHLFDGDAASNTLSWRWVAGIQTKGKHYLAQSWNISKFTNNNYKNIKLNENAVPIIDKREYKISSFQINKNSDLNEHLIVFDNEVCIESFDLKKYKKLYFILLDNKDRAIKLDPKVLNFKKKIITLEQNKSECEVEILDKNGFIKFI
;
A
#
# COMPACT_ATOMS: atom_id res chain seq x y z
N TYR A 1 -6.74 -12.44 3.88
CA TYR A 1 -6.51 -11.88 2.54
C TYR A 1 -7.80 -11.25 2.00
N LEU A 2 -7.75 -10.01 1.56
CA LEU A 2 -8.89 -9.31 0.96
C LEU A 2 -8.70 -9.24 -0.56
N HIS A 3 -9.52 -9.98 -1.30
CA HIS A 3 -9.45 -10.04 -2.77
C HIS A 3 -9.71 -8.66 -3.39
N ASN A 4 -9.06 -8.37 -4.52
CA ASN A 4 -9.13 -7.05 -5.17
C ASN A 4 -10.57 -6.57 -5.43
N HIS A 5 -11.44 -7.42 -5.96
CA HIS A 5 -12.84 -7.09 -6.18
C HIS A 5 -13.56 -6.69 -4.88
N THR A 6 -13.28 -7.41 -3.79
CA THR A 6 -13.84 -7.07 -2.46
C THR A 6 -13.31 -5.73 -1.94
N ARG A 7 -12.05 -5.38 -2.23
CA ARG A 7 -11.49 -4.05 -1.90
C ARG A 7 -12.22 -2.94 -2.64
N MET A 8 -12.54 -3.15 -3.91
CA MET A 8 -13.32 -2.19 -4.71
C MET A 8 -14.73 -2.01 -4.18
N LEU A 9 -15.42 -3.12 -3.85
CA LEU A 9 -16.74 -3.09 -3.21
C LEU A 9 -16.70 -2.34 -1.88
N PHE A 10 -15.74 -2.67 -1.02
CA PHE A 10 -15.54 -2.01 0.26
C PHE A 10 -15.34 -0.50 0.10
N ALA A 11 -14.44 -0.09 -0.79
CA ALA A 11 -14.16 1.33 -1.03
C ALA A 11 -15.38 2.07 -1.58
N SER A 12 -16.12 1.46 -2.49
CA SER A 12 -17.36 2.05 -3.03
C SER A 12 -18.44 2.22 -1.96
N ILE A 13 -18.64 1.20 -1.13
CA ILE A 13 -19.59 1.28 0.00
C ILE A 13 -19.18 2.36 0.98
N TRP A 14 -17.89 2.40 1.34
CA TRP A 14 -17.31 3.38 2.24
C TRP A 14 -17.56 4.82 1.75
N ILE A 15 -17.27 5.08 0.48
CA ILE A 15 -17.33 6.41 -0.11
C ILE A 15 -18.77 6.83 -0.38
N PHE A 16 -19.52 6.00 -1.12
CA PHE A 16 -20.76 6.41 -1.75
C PHE A 16 -22.01 6.02 -0.96
N THR A 17 -21.97 4.93 -0.20
CA THR A 17 -23.11 4.49 0.61
C THR A 17 -23.02 5.06 2.03
N LEU A 18 -21.85 4.99 2.66
CA LEU A 18 -21.63 5.50 4.01
C LEU A 18 -21.27 6.99 4.05
N GLY A 19 -20.94 7.60 2.91
CA GLY A 19 -20.57 9.01 2.82
C GLY A 19 -19.26 9.37 3.52
N LEU A 20 -18.35 8.40 3.70
CA LEU A 20 -17.09 8.60 4.41
C LEU A 20 -15.99 9.06 3.45
N SER A 21 -15.02 9.85 3.97
CA SER A 21 -13.93 10.33 3.14
C SER A 21 -13.06 9.17 2.65
N TRP A 22 -12.70 9.19 1.37
CA TRP A 22 -11.84 8.17 0.77
C TRP A 22 -10.44 8.12 1.40
N GLN A 23 -9.93 9.26 1.89
CA GLN A 23 -8.63 9.35 2.56
C GLN A 23 -8.60 8.51 3.84
N LYS A 24 -9.67 8.59 4.65
CA LYS A 24 -9.79 7.75 5.87
C LYS A 24 -9.91 6.27 5.53
N GLY A 25 -10.55 5.93 4.41
CA GLY A 25 -10.61 4.57 3.91
C GLY A 25 -9.24 4.05 3.45
N ALA A 26 -8.50 4.87 2.73
CA ALA A 26 -7.13 4.56 2.33
C ALA A 26 -6.21 4.38 3.56
N GLU A 27 -6.32 5.24 4.57
CA GLU A 27 -5.61 5.11 5.84
C GLU A 27 -5.98 3.80 6.56
N PHE A 28 -7.26 3.44 6.58
CA PHE A 28 -7.73 2.19 7.17
C PHE A 28 -7.10 0.98 6.49
N PHE A 29 -7.00 0.96 5.17
CA PHE A 29 -6.34 -0.11 4.43
C PHE A 29 -4.84 -0.17 4.73
N MET A 30 -4.15 0.98 4.71
CA MET A 30 -2.72 1.04 5.08
C MET A 30 -2.47 0.48 6.48
N LYS A 31 -3.36 0.76 7.42
CA LYS A 31 -3.24 0.30 8.80
C LYS A 31 -3.40 -1.21 8.94
N HIS A 32 -4.33 -1.82 8.20
CA HIS A 32 -4.79 -3.18 8.46
C HIS A 32 -4.41 -4.22 7.40
N LEU A 33 -4.04 -3.83 6.18
CA LEU A 33 -3.67 -4.77 5.13
C LEU A 33 -2.18 -5.09 5.17
N PHE A 34 -1.83 -6.37 5.04
CA PHE A 34 -0.45 -6.84 5.06
C PHE A 34 0.34 -6.37 3.83
N ASP A 35 -0.34 -6.24 2.70
CA ASP A 35 0.20 -5.78 1.43
C ASP A 35 -0.04 -4.29 1.18
N GLY A 36 -0.18 -3.50 2.25
CA GLY A 36 -0.40 -2.05 2.16
C GLY A 36 0.81 -1.35 1.54
N ASP A 37 0.65 -0.85 0.32
CA ASP A 37 1.58 0.04 -0.37
C ASP A 37 0.95 1.43 -0.53
N ALA A 38 1.66 2.48 -0.18
CA ALA A 38 1.11 3.83 -0.11
C ALA A 38 0.66 4.35 -1.48
N ALA A 39 1.43 4.07 -2.54
CA ALA A 39 1.13 4.53 -3.89
C ALA A 39 -0.07 3.77 -4.47
N SER A 40 0.00 2.44 -4.53
CA SER A 40 -1.07 1.59 -5.05
C SER A 40 -2.38 1.78 -4.30
N ASN A 41 -2.33 1.84 -2.97
CA ASN A 41 -3.50 2.04 -2.13
C ASN A 41 -4.16 3.39 -2.40
N THR A 42 -3.38 4.48 -2.41
CA THR A 42 -3.91 5.83 -2.67
C THR A 42 -4.53 5.92 -4.07
N LEU A 43 -3.84 5.43 -5.09
CA LEU A 43 -4.32 5.47 -6.46
C LEU A 43 -5.58 4.61 -6.65
N SER A 44 -5.66 3.45 -6.01
CA SER A 44 -6.84 2.57 -6.08
C SER A 44 -8.07 3.20 -5.44
N TRP A 45 -7.94 3.82 -4.26
CA TRP A 45 -9.03 4.55 -3.62
C TRP A 45 -9.48 5.77 -4.44
N ARG A 46 -8.54 6.50 -5.04
CA ARG A 46 -8.83 7.63 -5.95
C ARG A 46 -9.54 7.15 -7.22
N TRP A 47 -9.18 5.97 -7.73
CA TRP A 47 -9.85 5.38 -8.88
C TRP A 47 -11.31 5.02 -8.57
N VAL A 48 -11.58 4.35 -7.45
CA VAL A 48 -12.95 4.04 -7.02
C VAL A 48 -13.76 5.33 -6.85
N ALA A 49 -13.18 6.36 -6.24
CA ALA A 49 -13.81 7.66 -6.01
C ALA A 49 -14.11 8.46 -7.30
N GLY A 50 -13.49 8.12 -8.43
CA GLY A 50 -13.63 8.86 -9.70
C GLY A 50 -12.69 10.05 -9.85
N ILE A 51 -11.70 10.18 -8.97
CA ILE A 51 -10.75 11.29 -8.95
C ILE A 51 -9.57 11.04 -9.91
N GLN A 52 -9.12 9.79 -10.04
CA GLN A 52 -7.95 9.45 -10.84
C GLN A 52 -8.22 9.53 -12.34
N THR A 53 -9.37 9.01 -12.78
CA THR A 53 -9.80 9.08 -14.18
C THR A 53 -11.11 9.84 -14.24
N LYS A 54 -11.05 11.03 -14.80
CA LYS A 54 -12.18 11.95 -14.85
C LYS A 54 -13.43 11.28 -15.43
N GLY A 55 -14.53 11.31 -14.69
CA GLY A 55 -15.83 10.75 -15.09
C GLY A 55 -15.94 9.21 -14.96
N LYS A 56 -14.89 8.51 -14.50
CA LYS A 56 -14.95 7.06 -14.26
C LYS A 56 -14.79 6.77 -12.78
N HIS A 57 -15.77 6.10 -12.20
CA HIS A 57 -15.74 5.63 -10.82
C HIS A 57 -16.35 4.24 -10.73
N TYR A 58 -16.16 3.57 -9.61
CA TYR A 58 -16.72 2.25 -9.38
C TYR A 58 -17.84 2.30 -8.34
N LEU A 59 -19.02 1.79 -8.70
CA LEU A 59 -20.14 1.65 -7.78
C LEU A 59 -20.42 0.19 -7.47
N ALA A 60 -20.47 -0.12 -6.19
CA ALA A 60 -20.92 -1.42 -5.70
C ALA A 60 -22.39 -1.61 -6.10
N GLN A 61 -22.72 -2.76 -6.66
CA GLN A 61 -24.05 -3.12 -7.11
C GLN A 61 -24.60 -4.26 -6.26
N SER A 62 -25.83 -4.14 -5.79
CA SER A 62 -26.50 -5.12 -4.93
C SER A 62 -26.63 -6.49 -5.60
N TRP A 63 -26.92 -6.52 -6.91
CA TRP A 63 -26.97 -7.78 -7.68
C TRP A 63 -25.64 -8.50 -7.71
N ASN A 64 -24.52 -7.73 -7.80
CA ASN A 64 -23.16 -8.30 -7.84
C ASN A 64 -22.81 -8.94 -6.49
N ILE A 65 -23.07 -8.22 -5.39
CA ILE A 65 -22.86 -8.75 -4.04
C ILE A 65 -23.72 -9.99 -3.82
N SER A 66 -25.00 -9.94 -4.17
CA SER A 66 -25.90 -11.08 -4.06
C SER A 66 -25.37 -12.31 -4.81
N LYS A 67 -24.94 -12.13 -6.07
CA LYS A 67 -24.39 -13.20 -6.91
C LYS A 67 -23.18 -13.90 -6.28
N PHE A 68 -22.23 -13.13 -5.73
CA PHE A 68 -20.98 -13.67 -5.19
C PHE A 68 -21.05 -14.07 -3.73
N THR A 69 -22.20 -13.90 -3.07
CA THR A 69 -22.45 -14.31 -1.68
C THR A 69 -23.55 -15.36 -1.57
N ASN A 70 -23.83 -16.12 -2.63
CA ASN A 70 -24.90 -17.11 -2.68
C ASN A 70 -26.24 -16.55 -2.19
N ASN A 71 -26.56 -15.32 -2.61
CA ASN A 71 -27.77 -14.59 -2.22
C ASN A 71 -27.94 -14.26 -0.73
N ASN A 72 -26.91 -14.36 0.09
CA ASN A 72 -26.99 -14.03 1.51
C ASN A 72 -27.29 -12.54 1.78
N TYR A 73 -27.02 -11.64 0.80
CA TYR A 73 -27.21 -10.20 0.94
C TYR A 73 -28.08 -9.60 -0.17
N LYS A 74 -29.20 -10.26 -0.48
CA LYS A 74 -30.12 -9.83 -1.57
C LYS A 74 -30.71 -8.41 -1.38
N ASN A 75 -30.91 -7.99 -0.14
CA ASN A 75 -31.65 -6.75 0.18
C ASN A 75 -30.75 -5.64 0.71
N ILE A 76 -29.44 -5.69 0.40
CA ILE A 76 -28.53 -4.62 0.82
C ILE A 76 -28.87 -3.33 0.08
N LYS A 77 -29.04 -2.24 0.85
CA LYS A 77 -29.28 -0.91 0.28
C LYS A 77 -27.95 -0.23 0.01
N LEU A 78 -27.65 0.02 -1.26
CA LEU A 78 -26.46 0.71 -1.72
C LEU A 78 -26.85 1.98 -2.49
N ASN A 79 -25.93 2.95 -2.49
CA ASN A 79 -26.05 4.09 -3.39
C ASN A 79 -25.48 3.75 -4.77
N GLU A 80 -26.30 3.13 -5.61
CA GLU A 80 -25.92 2.62 -6.94
C GLU A 80 -25.91 3.69 -8.03
N ASN A 81 -26.33 4.93 -7.70
CA ASN A 81 -26.44 6.06 -8.63
C ASN A 81 -25.59 7.25 -8.21
N ALA A 82 -24.59 7.03 -7.34
CA ALA A 82 -23.72 8.11 -6.89
C ALA A 82 -22.88 8.68 -8.05
N VAL A 83 -22.61 9.97 -7.96
CA VAL A 83 -21.72 10.65 -8.92
C VAL A 83 -20.26 10.61 -8.45
N PRO A 84 -19.28 10.66 -9.40
CA PRO A 84 -17.87 10.74 -9.03
C PRO A 84 -17.56 11.93 -8.12
N ILE A 85 -16.59 11.77 -7.25
CA ILE A 85 -16.04 12.89 -6.48
C ILE A 85 -15.24 13.79 -7.43
N ILE A 86 -15.44 15.11 -7.31
CA ILE A 86 -14.69 16.10 -8.08
C ILE A 86 -13.52 16.59 -7.23
N ASP A 87 -12.31 16.35 -7.70
CA ASP A 87 -11.09 16.94 -7.15
C ASP A 87 -10.65 18.10 -8.06
N LYS A 88 -10.67 19.32 -7.55
CA LYS A 88 -10.28 20.54 -8.28
C LYS A 88 -8.80 20.85 -8.18
N ARG A 89 -8.02 20.04 -7.42
CA ARG A 89 -6.58 20.28 -7.26
C ARG A 89 -5.85 19.96 -8.55
N GLU A 90 -4.96 20.85 -8.94
CA GLU A 90 -4.00 20.62 -10.00
C GLU A 90 -2.73 20.03 -9.44
N TYR A 91 -2.28 18.94 -10.04
CA TYR A 91 -1.04 18.27 -9.67
C TYR A 91 0.04 18.62 -10.67
N LYS A 92 1.10 19.29 -10.20
CA LYS A 92 2.29 19.52 -11.03
C LYS A 92 3.18 18.29 -10.97
N ILE A 93 3.51 17.76 -12.14
CA ILE A 93 4.53 16.72 -12.25
C ILE A 93 5.88 17.41 -12.16
N SER A 94 6.64 17.16 -11.10
CA SER A 94 8.04 17.57 -11.04
C SER A 94 8.88 16.50 -11.73
N SER A 95 9.71 16.94 -12.71
CA SER A 95 10.76 16.08 -13.24
C SER A 95 11.82 15.88 -12.16
N PHE A 96 12.21 14.66 -11.92
CA PHE A 96 13.40 14.35 -11.11
C PHE A 96 14.45 13.72 -12.04
N GLN A 97 15.70 14.11 -11.81
CA GLN A 97 16.82 13.49 -12.52
C GLN A 97 17.21 12.22 -11.77
N ILE A 98 17.22 11.11 -12.50
CA ILE A 98 17.80 9.87 -12.00
C ILE A 98 19.30 9.97 -12.25
N ASN A 99 20.09 10.07 -11.20
CA ASN A 99 21.53 9.92 -11.31
C ASN A 99 21.83 8.48 -11.75
N LYS A 100 22.27 8.34 -12.99
CA LYS A 100 22.73 7.06 -13.55
C LYS A 100 24.20 6.79 -13.16
N ASN A 101 24.60 7.10 -11.95
CA ASN A 101 25.93 6.70 -11.50
C ASN A 101 25.91 5.19 -11.38
N SER A 102 26.59 4.57 -12.34
CA SER A 102 26.76 3.12 -12.46
C SER A 102 27.83 2.57 -11.53
N ASP A 103 28.42 3.40 -10.70
CA ASP A 103 29.40 2.95 -9.72
C ASP A 103 28.69 2.09 -8.68
N LEU A 104 29.09 0.83 -8.64
CA LEU A 104 28.53 -0.19 -7.77
C LEU A 104 28.53 0.30 -6.32
N ASN A 105 27.36 0.64 -5.85
CA ASN A 105 27.15 0.87 -4.43
C ASN A 105 27.33 -0.48 -3.74
N GLU A 106 28.27 -0.57 -2.83
CA GLU A 106 28.59 -1.80 -2.09
C GLU A 106 27.46 -2.22 -1.13
N HIS A 107 26.47 -1.35 -0.95
CA HIS A 107 25.38 -1.51 0.00
C HIS A 107 24.02 -1.40 -0.68
N LEU A 108 23.11 -2.31 -0.35
CA LEU A 108 21.70 -2.25 -0.76
C LEU A 108 20.85 -1.87 0.45
N ILE A 109 20.03 -0.82 0.30
CA ILE A 109 19.09 -0.38 1.32
C ILE A 109 17.67 -0.74 0.85
N VAL A 110 16.93 -1.48 1.67
CA VAL A 110 15.57 -1.94 1.39
C VAL A 110 14.64 -1.50 2.52
N PHE A 111 13.59 -0.80 2.17
CA PHE A 111 12.56 -0.42 3.14
C PHE A 111 11.54 -1.54 3.37
N ASP A 112 10.88 -1.52 4.51
CA ASP A 112 9.94 -2.56 4.95
C ASP A 112 8.65 -2.70 4.13
N ASN A 113 8.46 -1.89 3.11
CA ASN A 113 7.41 -2.00 2.10
C ASN A 113 7.89 -2.67 0.80
N GLU A 114 9.20 -2.91 0.64
CA GLU A 114 9.82 -3.48 -0.56
C GLU A 114 10.71 -4.67 -0.23
N VAL A 115 10.19 -5.59 0.56
CA VAL A 115 10.97 -6.74 1.07
C VAL A 115 11.22 -7.86 0.06
N CYS A 116 10.74 -7.75 -1.17
CA CYS A 116 11.01 -8.74 -2.22
C CYS A 116 12.40 -8.51 -2.82
N ILE A 117 13.41 -9.13 -2.24
CA ILE A 117 14.82 -8.99 -2.66
C ILE A 117 15.24 -9.99 -3.75
N GLU A 118 14.36 -10.92 -4.12
CA GLU A 118 14.63 -11.95 -5.13
C GLU A 118 14.94 -11.38 -6.53
N SER A 119 14.49 -10.14 -6.80
CA SER A 119 14.75 -9.44 -8.06
C SER A 119 16.16 -8.83 -8.13
N PHE A 120 16.88 -8.76 -7.03
CA PHE A 120 18.21 -8.19 -6.97
C PHE A 120 19.28 -9.29 -7.04
N ASP A 121 20.35 -9.03 -7.81
CA ASP A 121 21.56 -9.87 -7.77
C ASP A 121 22.36 -9.50 -6.52
N LEU A 122 22.06 -10.17 -5.42
CA LEU A 122 22.65 -9.88 -4.10
C LEU A 122 24.16 -10.06 -4.06
N LYS A 123 24.76 -10.87 -4.98
CA LYS A 123 26.21 -11.07 -5.08
C LYS A 123 26.99 -9.81 -5.42
N LYS A 124 26.29 -8.78 -5.95
CA LYS A 124 26.89 -7.48 -6.26
C LYS A 124 27.08 -6.59 -5.04
N TYR A 125 26.42 -6.92 -3.92
CA TYR A 125 26.43 -6.09 -2.73
C TYR A 125 27.21 -6.77 -1.61
N LYS A 126 28.00 -6.00 -0.88
CA LYS A 126 28.70 -6.48 0.31
C LYS A 126 27.76 -6.63 1.49
N LYS A 127 26.78 -5.71 1.59
CA LYS A 127 25.87 -5.68 2.72
C LYS A 127 24.47 -5.20 2.33
N LEU A 128 23.47 -5.80 2.95
CA LEU A 128 22.05 -5.47 2.82
C LEU A 128 21.54 -4.85 4.11
N TYR A 129 20.91 -3.70 4.02
CA TYR A 129 20.25 -3.03 5.14
C TYR A 129 18.74 -3.04 4.95
N PHE A 130 18.03 -3.67 5.88
CA PHE A 130 16.58 -3.52 5.98
C PHE A 130 16.22 -2.38 6.91
N ILE A 131 15.43 -1.43 6.42
CA ILE A 131 14.91 -0.33 7.22
C ILE A 131 13.52 -0.69 7.71
N LEU A 132 13.40 -0.98 9.00
CA LEU A 132 12.14 -1.31 9.66
C LEU A 132 11.75 -0.19 10.63
N LEU A 133 10.74 0.58 10.27
CA LEU A 133 10.27 1.68 11.11
C LEU A 133 9.30 1.19 12.19
N ASP A 134 9.45 1.68 13.40
CA ASP A 134 8.45 1.53 14.46
C ASP A 134 7.23 2.44 14.26
N ASN A 135 6.12 2.11 14.90
CA ASN A 135 4.89 2.90 14.80
C ASN A 135 5.04 4.35 15.27
N LYS A 136 5.97 4.66 16.18
CA LYS A 136 6.29 6.03 16.61
C LYS A 136 6.86 6.89 15.48
N ASP A 137 7.50 6.26 14.48
CA ASP A 137 8.18 6.92 13.38
C ASP A 137 7.36 6.93 12.07
N ARG A 138 6.13 6.39 12.10
CA ARG A 138 5.22 6.32 10.95
C ARG A 138 4.15 7.40 11.01
N ALA A 139 3.84 7.99 9.87
CA ALA A 139 2.68 8.88 9.73
C ALA A 139 1.36 8.13 9.96
N ILE A 140 1.24 6.90 9.43
CA ILE A 140 0.12 5.99 9.67
C ILE A 140 0.61 4.84 10.53
N LYS A 141 0.08 4.75 11.75
CA LYS A 141 0.40 3.65 12.67
C LYS A 141 -0.21 2.35 12.16
N LEU A 142 0.61 1.34 11.95
CA LEU A 142 0.18 0.01 11.52
C LEU A 142 -0.47 -0.76 12.67
N ASP A 143 -1.44 -1.61 12.33
CA ASP A 143 -1.93 -2.62 13.27
C ASP A 143 -0.77 -3.52 13.75
N PRO A 144 -0.74 -3.92 15.02
CA PRO A 144 0.32 -4.80 15.55
C PRO A 144 0.53 -6.07 14.72
N LYS A 145 -0.53 -6.64 14.14
CA LYS A 145 -0.43 -7.83 13.28
C LYS A 145 0.32 -7.52 11.99
N VAL A 146 0.09 -6.35 11.38
CA VAL A 146 0.77 -5.90 10.16
C VAL A 146 2.25 -5.64 10.45
N LEU A 147 2.56 -4.94 11.55
CA LEU A 147 3.94 -4.68 11.93
C LEU A 147 4.70 -5.98 12.21
N ASN A 148 4.08 -6.92 12.92
CA ASN A 148 4.66 -8.22 13.20
C ASN A 148 4.87 -9.06 11.92
N PHE A 149 3.95 -8.97 10.96
CA PHE A 149 4.10 -9.60 9.65
C PHE A 149 5.33 -9.07 8.91
N LYS A 150 5.51 -7.75 8.85
CA LYS A 150 6.70 -7.13 8.25
C LYS A 150 8.00 -7.58 8.92
N LYS A 151 8.03 -7.59 10.26
CA LYS A 151 9.18 -8.12 11.03
C LYS A 151 9.52 -9.56 10.64
N LYS A 152 8.52 -10.42 10.58
CA LYS A 152 8.71 -11.83 10.21
C LYS A 152 9.26 -12.01 8.80
N ILE A 153 8.74 -11.26 7.81
CA ILE A 153 9.24 -11.32 6.44
C ILE A 153 10.70 -10.89 6.38
N ILE A 154 11.06 -9.76 6.99
CA ILE A 154 12.46 -9.29 7.03
C ILE A 154 13.38 -10.34 7.67
N THR A 155 12.95 -10.97 8.77
CA THR A 155 13.73 -12.03 9.40
C THR A 155 13.89 -13.26 8.48
N LEU A 156 12.83 -13.61 7.72
CA LEU A 156 12.92 -14.71 6.75
C LEU A 156 13.90 -14.40 5.62
N GLU A 157 13.85 -13.18 5.09
CA GLU A 157 14.78 -12.75 4.04
C GLU A 157 16.22 -12.63 4.55
N GLN A 158 16.41 -12.18 5.80
CA GLN A 158 17.73 -12.19 6.46
C GLN A 158 18.32 -13.60 6.52
N ASN A 159 17.51 -14.59 6.88
CA ASN A 159 17.97 -15.98 6.99
C ASN A 159 18.25 -16.65 5.65
N LYS A 160 17.67 -16.17 4.56
CA LYS A 160 17.90 -16.68 3.20
C LYS A 160 19.07 -15.99 2.50
N SER A 161 19.46 -14.82 2.95
CA SER A 161 20.45 -13.99 2.28
C SER A 161 21.86 -14.59 2.39
N GLU A 162 22.58 -14.62 1.28
CA GLU A 162 23.99 -15.01 1.22
C GLU A 162 24.93 -13.87 1.61
N CYS A 163 24.44 -12.62 1.67
CA CYS A 163 25.22 -11.46 2.09
C CYS A 163 24.97 -11.08 3.55
N GLU A 164 25.87 -10.28 4.11
CA GLU A 164 25.68 -9.72 5.44
C GLU A 164 24.42 -8.85 5.49
N VAL A 165 23.54 -9.07 6.48
CA VAL A 165 22.27 -8.35 6.62
C VAL A 165 22.20 -7.65 7.97
N GLU A 166 21.87 -6.38 7.95
CA GLU A 166 21.59 -5.57 9.14
C GLU A 166 20.19 -4.99 9.09
N ILE A 167 19.49 -4.99 10.23
CA ILE A 167 18.17 -4.37 10.37
C ILE A 167 18.35 -3.07 11.13
N LEU A 168 17.98 -1.96 10.50
CA LEU A 168 18.07 -0.62 11.09
C LEU A 168 16.67 -0.08 11.42
N ASP A 169 16.55 0.54 12.58
CA ASP A 169 15.46 1.46 12.88
C ASP A 169 15.73 2.85 12.27
N LYS A 170 14.82 3.81 12.51
CA LYS A 170 14.99 5.19 12.04
C LYS A 170 16.31 5.81 12.50
N ASN A 171 16.68 5.61 13.76
CA ASN A 171 17.89 6.23 14.32
C ASN A 171 19.16 5.60 13.74
N GLY A 172 19.15 4.28 13.56
CA GLY A 172 20.22 3.56 12.88
C GLY A 172 20.40 4.03 11.43
N PHE A 173 19.29 4.19 10.70
CA PHE A 173 19.31 4.70 9.33
C PHE A 173 19.84 6.15 9.24
N ILE A 174 19.38 7.07 10.13
CA ILE A 174 19.88 8.46 10.14
C ILE A 174 21.38 8.54 10.45
N LYS A 175 21.94 7.64 11.26
CA LYS A 175 23.36 7.60 11.52
C LYS A 175 24.18 7.00 10.37
N PHE A 176 23.53 6.21 9.52
CA PHE A 176 24.15 5.54 8.38
C PHE A 176 24.30 6.49 7.18
N ILE A 177 23.34 7.40 6.93
CA ILE A 177 23.41 8.41 5.85
C ILE A 177 24.16 9.68 6.29
#